data_bdef2755ea60b1df81c9884cd47bdae1
#
_entry.id   bdef2755ea60b1df81c9884cd47bdae1
#
_cell.length_a   1.000
_cell.length_b   1.000
_cell.length_c   1.000
_cell.angle_alpha   90.00
_cell.angle_beta   90.00
_cell.angle_gamma   90.00
#
_symmetry.space_group_name_H-M   'P 1'
#
loop_
_entity.id
_entity.type
_entity.pdbx_description
1 polymer ?
#
loop_
_entity_poly.entity_id
_entity_poly.type
_entity_poly.pdbx_seq_one_letter_code
_entity_poly.pdbx_strand_id
1 'polypeptide(L)'
;MISVHIMYPKTEDSSFDMDYYTSTHMPMLADALGESCQGWGASKTGGDDWEAIGWAHVSTQEALDAALAEHGAAIMADVANYTNVAPQLVVGEIAH
;
A
#
# COMPACT_ATOMS: atom_id res chain seq x y z
N MET A 1 -0.10 -17.38 3.30
CA MET A 1 0.24 -16.12 2.62
C MET A 1 -0.95 -15.19 2.66
N ILE A 2 -0.72 -13.93 2.94
CA ILE A 2 -1.76 -12.93 2.98
C ILE A 2 -1.62 -11.93 1.83
N SER A 3 -2.74 -11.31 1.47
CA SER A 3 -2.80 -10.22 0.50
C SER A 3 -3.18 -8.94 1.23
N VAL A 4 -2.36 -7.91 1.08
CA VAL A 4 -2.63 -6.58 1.63
C VAL A 4 -3.05 -5.69 0.48
N HIS A 5 -4.24 -5.12 0.59
CA HIS A 5 -4.75 -4.17 -0.38
C HIS A 5 -4.81 -2.78 0.25
N ILE A 6 -4.25 -1.82 -0.44
CA ILE A 6 -4.17 -0.44 0.03
C ILE A 6 -4.94 0.41 -0.97
N MET A 7 -6.12 0.87 -0.55
CA MET A 7 -7.07 1.51 -1.43
C MET A 7 -7.16 3.00 -1.12
N TYR A 8 -7.04 3.82 -2.15
CA TYR A 8 -7.04 5.27 -2.02
C TYR A 8 -8.34 5.81 -2.58
N PRO A 9 -9.24 6.32 -1.72
CA PRO A 9 -10.53 6.82 -2.20
C PRO A 9 -10.37 8.08 -3.05
N LYS A 10 -11.25 8.21 -4.03
CA LYS A 10 -11.31 9.39 -4.88
C LYS A 10 -12.35 10.36 -4.33
N THR A 11 -11.94 11.60 -4.20
CA THR A 11 -12.83 12.71 -3.84
C THR A 11 -12.73 13.80 -4.90
N GLU A 12 -13.56 14.82 -4.78
CA GLU A 12 -13.57 15.94 -5.70
C GLU A 12 -12.19 16.63 -5.79
N ASP A 13 -11.48 16.70 -4.66
CA ASP A 13 -10.18 17.37 -4.56
C ASP A 13 -8.99 16.41 -4.45
N SER A 14 -9.21 15.11 -4.64
CA SER A 14 -8.14 14.14 -4.48
C SER A 14 -7.11 14.20 -5.60
N SER A 15 -5.87 13.91 -5.25
CA SER A 15 -4.77 13.80 -6.20
C SER A 15 -3.91 12.59 -5.84
N PHE A 16 -3.23 12.02 -6.84
CA PHE A 16 -2.39 10.85 -6.63
C PHE A 16 -1.25 10.85 -7.63
N ASP A 17 -0.02 10.81 -7.11
CA ASP A 17 1.19 10.73 -7.93
C ASP A 17 1.63 9.28 -8.04
N MET A 18 1.21 8.62 -9.10
CA MET A 18 1.51 7.20 -9.33
C MET A 18 3.01 6.95 -9.51
N ASP A 19 3.72 7.86 -10.14
CA ASP A 19 5.16 7.71 -10.37
C ASP A 19 5.92 7.68 -9.05
N TYR A 20 5.62 8.59 -8.14
CA TYR A 20 6.20 8.58 -6.80
C TYR A 20 5.82 7.32 -6.04
N TYR A 21 4.55 6.95 -6.10
CA TYR A 21 4.03 5.80 -5.39
C TYR A 21 4.77 4.52 -5.77
N THR A 22 4.99 4.29 -7.05
CA THR A 22 5.64 3.07 -7.54
C THR A 22 7.16 3.12 -7.48
N SER A 23 7.77 4.31 -7.55
CA SER A 23 9.24 4.44 -7.53
C SER A 23 9.81 4.60 -6.12
N THR A 24 9.02 5.08 -5.17
CA THR A 24 9.51 5.43 -3.84
C THR A 24 8.70 4.80 -2.71
N HIS A 25 7.38 4.98 -2.69
CA HIS A 25 6.57 4.55 -1.55
C HIS A 25 6.43 3.03 -1.45
N MET A 26 6.02 2.37 -2.52
CA MET A 26 5.84 0.90 -2.49
C MET A 26 7.17 0.15 -2.31
N PRO A 27 8.29 0.58 -2.93
CA PRO A 27 9.59 0.00 -2.59
C PRO A 27 9.97 0.15 -1.12
N MET A 28 9.60 1.27 -0.47
CA MET A 28 9.79 1.48 0.95
C MET A 28 9.03 0.45 1.79
N LEU A 29 7.78 0.16 1.42
CA LEU A 29 6.99 -0.89 2.06
C LEU A 29 7.63 -2.27 1.83
N ALA A 30 8.04 -2.56 0.61
CA ALA A 30 8.68 -3.83 0.26
C ALA A 30 9.98 -4.04 1.05
N ASP A 31 10.78 -2.99 1.21
CA ASP A 31 12.02 -3.05 2.00
C ASP A 31 11.71 -3.30 3.48
N ALA A 32 10.68 -2.67 4.00
CA ALA A 32 10.25 -2.88 5.38
C ALA A 32 9.80 -4.31 5.64
N LEU A 33 9.11 -4.91 4.66
CA LEU A 33 8.68 -6.31 4.74
C LEU A 33 9.85 -7.30 4.53
N GLY A 34 10.87 -6.88 3.79
CA GLY A 34 12.04 -7.70 3.53
C GLY A 34 11.69 -9.01 2.83
N GLU A 35 12.25 -10.12 3.33
CA GLU A 35 12.04 -11.45 2.75
C GLU A 35 10.57 -11.92 2.81
N SER A 36 9.76 -11.34 3.67
CA SER A 36 8.35 -11.69 3.75
C SER A 36 7.52 -11.12 2.60
N CYS A 37 8.04 -10.15 1.85
CA CYS A 37 7.37 -9.61 0.67
C CYS A 37 7.52 -10.57 -0.50
N GLN A 38 6.42 -11.17 -0.94
CA GLN A 38 6.40 -12.13 -2.04
C GLN A 38 6.07 -11.47 -3.38
N GLY A 39 5.75 -10.21 -3.36
CA GLY A 39 5.44 -9.42 -4.55
C GLY A 39 4.59 -8.23 -4.18
N TRP A 40 4.60 -7.22 -5.04
CA TRP A 40 3.76 -6.05 -4.87
C TRP A 40 3.45 -5.43 -6.23
N GLY A 41 2.44 -4.60 -6.26
CA GLY A 41 2.09 -3.86 -7.45
C GLY A 41 1.15 -2.71 -7.12
N ALA A 42 0.80 -1.97 -8.13
CA ALA A 42 -0.12 -0.86 -8.03
C ALA A 42 -0.88 -0.68 -9.33
N SER A 43 -2.11 -0.21 -9.21
CA SER A 43 -2.97 0.06 -10.36
C SER A 43 -3.61 1.43 -10.18
N LYS A 44 -3.65 2.18 -11.28
CA LYS A 44 -4.48 3.37 -11.33
C LYS A 44 -5.90 2.93 -11.70
N THR A 45 -6.84 3.24 -10.83
CA THR A 45 -8.23 2.84 -11.05
C THR A 45 -8.94 3.81 -11.97
N GLY A 46 -9.92 3.30 -12.72
CA GLY A 46 -10.86 4.13 -13.44
C GLY A 46 -12.11 4.39 -12.59
N GLY A 47 -12.96 5.29 -13.04
CA GLY A 47 -14.22 5.60 -12.37
C GLY A 47 -14.08 6.68 -11.30
N ASP A 48 -15.11 6.79 -10.46
CA ASP A 48 -15.27 7.93 -9.55
C ASP A 48 -15.06 7.57 -8.07
N ASP A 49 -14.81 6.30 -7.74
CA ASP A 49 -14.75 5.86 -6.35
C ASP A 49 -13.33 5.82 -5.78
N TRP A 50 -12.35 5.50 -6.60
CA TRP A 50 -10.97 5.25 -6.16
C TRP A 50 -9.95 5.94 -7.04
N GLU A 51 -8.87 6.44 -6.44
CA GLU A 51 -7.72 7.00 -7.16
C GLU A 51 -6.77 5.89 -7.60
N ALA A 52 -6.47 4.97 -6.69
CA ALA A 52 -5.50 3.93 -6.94
C ALA A 52 -5.68 2.77 -5.96
N ILE A 53 -5.11 1.62 -6.32
CA ILE A 53 -5.00 0.46 -5.44
C ILE A 53 -3.56 -0.01 -5.47
N GLY A 54 -2.93 -0.08 -4.30
CA GLY A 54 -1.67 -0.79 -4.13
C GLY A 54 -1.93 -2.15 -3.51
N TRP A 55 -1.04 -3.11 -3.75
CA TRP A 55 -1.16 -4.42 -3.14
C TRP A 55 0.21 -5.03 -2.87
N ALA A 56 0.25 -5.90 -1.86
CA ALA A 56 1.45 -6.68 -1.55
C ALA A 56 1.03 -8.07 -1.08
N HIS A 57 1.79 -9.07 -1.47
CA HIS A 57 1.66 -10.42 -0.94
C HIS A 57 2.72 -10.62 0.12
N VAL A 58 2.32 -11.05 1.30
CA VAL A 58 3.21 -11.18 2.47
C VAL A 58 3.10 -12.60 3.02
N SER A 59 4.22 -13.17 3.43
CA SER A 59 4.29 -14.55 3.88
C SER A 59 3.32 -14.86 5.02
N THR A 60 3.26 -13.97 6.03
CA THR A 60 2.41 -14.18 7.22
C THR A 60 1.88 -12.84 7.74
N GLN A 61 0.77 -12.92 8.49
CA GLN A 61 0.24 -11.75 9.19
C GLN A 61 1.24 -11.22 10.22
N GLU A 62 1.96 -12.10 10.88
CA GLU A 62 2.95 -11.71 11.89
C GLU A 62 4.07 -10.86 11.30
N ALA A 63 4.52 -11.20 10.08
CA ALA A 63 5.54 -10.43 9.38
C ALA A 63 5.04 -9.03 9.01
N LEU A 64 3.78 -8.91 8.58
CA LEU A 64 3.17 -7.62 8.31
C LEU A 64 3.07 -6.79 9.58
N ASP A 65 2.58 -7.37 10.67
CA ASP A 65 2.42 -6.67 11.94
C ASP A 65 3.76 -6.16 12.47
N ALA A 66 4.81 -6.98 12.37
CA ALA A 66 6.16 -6.60 12.81
C ALA A 66 6.72 -5.43 11.97
N ALA A 67 6.54 -5.50 10.65
CA ALA A 67 7.01 -4.45 9.74
C ALA A 67 6.30 -3.12 10.02
N LEU A 68 4.98 -3.17 10.24
CA LEU A 68 4.19 -1.96 10.53
C LEU A 68 4.50 -1.40 11.92
N ALA A 69 4.80 -2.25 12.90
CA ALA A 69 5.19 -1.81 14.23
C ALA A 69 6.53 -1.05 14.19
N GLU A 70 7.46 -1.50 13.36
CA GLU A 70 8.80 -0.89 13.25
C GLU A 70 8.84 0.29 12.28
N HIS A 71 8.17 0.17 11.13
CA HIS A 71 8.28 1.12 10.02
C HIS A 71 6.98 1.85 9.69
N GLY A 72 5.88 1.50 10.32
CA GLY A 72 4.55 2.02 9.97
C GLY A 72 4.46 3.54 10.03
N ALA A 73 5.06 4.16 11.05
CA ALA A 73 5.00 5.62 11.19
C ALA A 73 5.70 6.33 10.02
N ALA A 74 6.86 5.82 9.58
CA ALA A 74 7.58 6.39 8.45
C ALA A 74 6.82 6.18 7.13
N ILE A 75 6.24 5.01 6.95
CA ILE A 75 5.43 4.68 5.77
C ILE A 75 4.21 5.60 5.70
N MET A 76 3.50 5.79 6.81
CA MET A 76 2.33 6.67 6.85
C MET A 76 2.70 8.14 6.65
N ALA A 77 3.83 8.57 7.17
CA ALA A 77 4.31 9.94 6.99
C ALA A 77 4.61 10.24 5.51
N ASP A 78 5.02 9.24 4.74
CA ASP A 78 5.34 9.40 3.33
C ASP A 78 4.10 9.57 2.44
N VAL A 79 2.92 9.18 2.92
CA VAL A 79 1.66 9.28 2.16
C VAL A 79 1.42 10.69 1.64
N ALA A 80 1.69 11.70 2.45
CA ALA A 80 1.47 13.10 2.07
C ALA A 80 2.33 13.55 0.88
N ASN A 81 3.38 12.81 0.53
CA ASN A 81 4.25 13.13 -0.60
C ASN A 81 3.65 12.74 -1.95
N TYR A 82 2.63 11.89 -1.98
CA TYR A 82 2.05 11.46 -3.25
C TYR A 82 0.52 11.58 -3.31
N THR A 83 -0.15 11.80 -2.19
CA THR A 83 -1.61 11.94 -2.19
C THR A 83 -2.09 12.77 -1.01
N ASN A 84 -3.30 13.30 -1.15
CA ASN A 84 -3.97 14.06 -0.11
C ASN A 84 -5.15 13.31 0.52
N VAL A 85 -5.29 12.00 0.24
CA VAL A 85 -6.35 11.18 0.84
C VAL A 85 -5.74 10.08 1.71
N ALA A 86 -6.51 9.65 2.71
CA ALA A 86 -6.08 8.58 3.60
C ALA A 86 -6.33 7.21 2.96
N PRO A 87 -5.33 6.31 2.97
CA PRO A 87 -5.52 4.96 2.46
C PRO A 87 -6.39 4.12 3.38
N GLN A 88 -7.10 3.16 2.79
CA GLN A 88 -7.84 2.12 3.50
C GLN A 88 -7.14 0.80 3.27
N LEU A 89 -6.80 0.10 4.36
CA LEU A 89 -6.16 -1.21 4.27
C LEU A 89 -7.20 -2.31 4.39
N VAL A 90 -7.09 -3.28 3.49
CA VAL A 90 -7.88 -4.53 3.57
C VAL A 90 -6.91 -5.69 3.48
N VAL A 91 -6.89 -6.53 4.49
CA VAL A 91 -5.99 -7.66 4.58
C VAL A 91 -6.81 -8.95 4.56
N GLY A 92 -6.41 -9.88 3.70
CA GLY A 92 -7.07 -11.17 3.62
C GLY A 92 -6.07 -12.29 3.45
N GLU A 93 -6.49 -13.51 3.82
CA GLU A 93 -5.71 -14.69 3.54
C GLU A 93 -5.95 -15.15 2.11
N ILE A 94 -4.87 -15.43 1.38
CA ILE A 94 -5.00 -15.87 0.00
C ILE A 94 -5.56 -17.29 0.00
N ALA A 95 -6.72 -17.45 -0.62
CA ALA A 95 -7.43 -18.73 -0.69
C ALA A 95 -7.02 -19.59 -1.89
N HIS A 96 -6.44 -18.94 -2.90
CA HIS A 96 -6.09 -19.64 -4.14
C HIS A 96 -4.81 -19.08 -4.73
#